data_ff4bd85bb408c3d91b8cba43f6d329f6
#
_entry.id   ff4bd85bb408c3d91b8cba43f6d329f6
#
_cell.length_a   1.000
_cell.length_b   1.000
_cell.length_c   1.000
_cell.angle_alpha   90.00
_cell.angle_beta   90.00
_cell.angle_gamma   90.00
#
_symmetry.space_group_name_H-M   'P 1'
#
loop_
_entity.id
_entity.type
_entity.pdbx_description
1 polymer ?
#
loop_
_entity_poly.entity_id
_entity_poly.type
_entity_poly.pdbx_seq_one_letter_code
_entity_poly.pdbx_strand_id
1 'polypeptide(L)'
;MLEELQLRDGVSTVGPDDYARVVEVWEASVRATHTFVTEADIEVIRPLLWESLPTVPHVLCVRERGGQVAGFIGVEDTMVEMLFVHPAWRGKGIGRRLLSYAVATLGAYKLDVNEQNPQAIGFYLRMGFEVAGRSEVDSIGKPYPLLHMRLRHD
;
A
#
# COMPACT_ATOMS: atom_id res chain seq x y z
N MET A 1 -23.53 -5.51 -7.58
CA MET A 1 -23.04 -6.81 -8.07
C MET A 1 -21.57 -6.68 -8.26
N LEU A 2 -20.96 -7.71 -8.82
CA LEU A 2 -19.50 -7.71 -8.95
C LEU A 2 -18.98 -6.56 -9.80
N GLU A 3 -19.66 -6.26 -10.89
CA GLU A 3 -19.26 -5.17 -11.77
C GLU A 3 -19.34 -3.80 -11.09
N GLU A 4 -20.17 -3.68 -10.08
CA GLU A 4 -20.24 -2.43 -9.33
C GLU A 4 -19.01 -2.19 -8.48
N LEU A 5 -18.28 -3.26 -8.16
CA LEU A 5 -17.05 -3.19 -7.40
C LEU A 5 -15.83 -2.98 -8.29
N GLN A 6 -16.02 -3.12 -9.60
CA GLN A 6 -14.97 -2.99 -10.58
C GLN A 6 -14.84 -1.54 -11.03
N LEU A 7 -13.67 -0.97 -10.85
CA LEU A 7 -13.37 0.39 -11.26
C LEU A 7 -12.44 0.36 -12.48
N ARG A 8 -11.95 1.55 -12.89
CA ARG A 8 -11.05 1.64 -14.03
C ARG A 8 -9.77 0.83 -13.80
N ASP A 9 -9.19 0.35 -14.89
CA ASP A 9 -7.88 -0.31 -14.91
C ASP A 9 -7.82 -1.58 -14.06
N GLY A 10 -8.98 -2.24 -13.90
CA GLY A 10 -9.04 -3.47 -13.13
C GLY A 10 -8.96 -3.26 -11.63
N VAL A 11 -9.20 -2.04 -11.17
CA VAL A 11 -9.21 -1.71 -9.76
C VAL A 11 -10.63 -1.92 -9.22
N SER A 12 -10.72 -2.55 -8.03
CA SER A 12 -12.00 -2.83 -7.37
C SER A 12 -12.00 -2.23 -5.97
N THR A 13 -13.20 -2.00 -5.43
CA THR A 13 -13.30 -1.59 -4.04
C THR A 13 -13.09 -2.77 -3.10
N VAL A 14 -12.61 -2.47 -1.87
CA VAL A 14 -12.44 -3.45 -0.80
C VAL A 14 -13.60 -3.31 0.16
N GLY A 15 -14.30 -4.42 0.43
CA GLY A 15 -15.36 -4.45 1.42
C GLY A 15 -14.94 -5.24 2.65
N PRO A 16 -15.80 -5.28 3.71
CA PRO A 16 -15.48 -6.00 4.94
C PRO A 16 -15.14 -7.47 4.73
N ASP A 17 -15.75 -8.13 3.74
CA ASP A 17 -15.47 -9.53 3.44
C ASP A 17 -14.05 -9.75 2.92
N ASP A 18 -13.39 -8.69 2.45
CA ASP A 18 -12.04 -8.77 1.92
C ASP A 18 -10.96 -8.54 2.99
N TYR A 19 -11.34 -8.08 4.17
CA TYR A 19 -10.35 -7.62 5.17
C TYR A 19 -9.38 -8.72 5.58
N ALA A 20 -9.86 -9.94 5.78
CA ALA A 20 -8.99 -11.04 6.16
C ALA A 20 -7.91 -11.27 5.08
N ARG A 21 -8.31 -11.24 3.82
CA ARG A 21 -7.38 -11.42 2.71
C ARG A 21 -6.42 -10.23 2.57
N VAL A 22 -6.91 -9.02 2.78
CA VAL A 22 -6.06 -7.82 2.75
C VAL A 22 -4.95 -7.94 3.80
N VAL A 23 -5.29 -8.37 5.01
CA VAL A 23 -4.30 -8.57 6.08
C VAL A 23 -3.29 -9.66 5.69
N GLU A 24 -3.75 -10.75 5.06
CA GLU A 24 -2.84 -11.78 4.53
C GLU A 24 -1.87 -11.23 3.49
N VAL A 25 -2.37 -10.40 2.57
CA VAL A 25 -1.54 -9.78 1.54
C VAL A 25 -0.49 -8.87 2.19
N TRP A 26 -0.91 -8.06 3.15
CA TRP A 26 0.00 -7.20 3.89
C TRP A 26 1.11 -8.02 4.56
N GLU A 27 0.74 -9.05 5.32
CA GLU A 27 1.72 -9.85 6.04
C GLU A 27 2.67 -10.56 5.10
N ALA A 28 2.16 -11.17 4.03
CA ALA A 28 3.00 -11.86 3.05
C ALA A 28 3.98 -10.90 2.39
N SER A 29 3.52 -9.69 2.07
CA SER A 29 4.35 -8.67 1.46
C SER A 29 5.46 -8.20 2.41
N VAL A 30 5.09 -7.92 3.66
CA VAL A 30 6.04 -7.46 4.67
C VAL A 30 7.11 -8.52 4.92
N ARG A 31 6.71 -9.78 5.07
CA ARG A 31 7.68 -10.86 5.30
C ARG A 31 8.65 -11.04 4.13
N ALA A 32 8.19 -10.76 2.92
CA ALA A 32 9.02 -10.92 1.74
C ALA A 32 9.99 -9.74 1.50
N THR A 33 9.62 -8.53 1.95
CA THR A 33 10.36 -7.31 1.59
C THR A 33 10.94 -6.53 2.75
N HIS A 34 10.32 -6.62 3.93
CA HIS A 34 10.74 -5.86 5.10
C HIS A 34 11.52 -6.77 6.04
N THR A 35 12.70 -7.22 5.61
CA THR A 35 13.48 -8.18 6.38
C THR A 35 13.94 -7.64 7.74
N PHE A 36 13.87 -6.32 7.91
CA PHE A 36 14.20 -5.66 9.16
C PHE A 36 13.07 -5.70 10.20
N VAL A 37 11.85 -6.08 9.77
CA VAL A 37 10.68 -6.14 10.67
C VAL A 37 10.67 -7.50 11.38
N THR A 38 10.49 -7.47 12.70
CA THR A 38 10.49 -8.69 13.52
C THR A 38 9.10 -9.30 13.64
N GLU A 39 9.04 -10.55 14.12
CA GLU A 39 7.75 -11.19 14.43
C GLU A 39 6.96 -10.37 15.46
N ALA A 40 7.64 -9.81 16.46
CA ALA A 40 6.97 -8.96 17.45
C ALA A 40 6.35 -7.74 16.82
N ASP A 41 7.03 -7.13 15.83
CA ASP A 41 6.48 -5.98 15.12
C ASP A 41 5.24 -6.36 14.35
N ILE A 42 5.24 -7.51 13.68
CA ILE A 42 4.09 -7.99 12.91
C ILE A 42 2.90 -8.21 13.85
N GLU A 43 3.14 -8.79 15.02
CA GLU A 43 2.07 -9.03 16.00
C GLU A 43 1.46 -7.72 16.51
N VAL A 44 2.25 -6.66 16.61
CA VAL A 44 1.76 -5.34 17.02
C VAL A 44 0.98 -4.67 15.89
N ILE A 45 1.50 -4.74 14.67
CA ILE A 45 0.92 -4.00 13.53
C ILE A 45 -0.34 -4.65 12.99
N ARG A 46 -0.42 -5.99 13.01
CA ARG A 46 -1.56 -6.70 12.43
C ARG A 46 -2.91 -6.22 12.97
N PRO A 47 -3.12 -6.14 14.29
CA PRO A 47 -4.40 -5.65 14.80
C PRO A 47 -4.63 -4.17 14.48
N LEU A 48 -3.57 -3.37 14.38
CA LEU A 48 -3.71 -1.95 14.00
C LEU A 48 -4.22 -1.83 12.57
N LEU A 49 -3.75 -2.69 11.68
CA LEU A 49 -4.24 -2.72 10.30
C LEU A 49 -5.72 -3.09 10.26
N TRP A 50 -6.12 -4.15 10.98
CA TRP A 50 -7.53 -4.53 11.06
C TRP A 50 -8.40 -3.37 11.50
N GLU A 51 -7.98 -2.64 12.52
CA GLU A 51 -8.73 -1.51 13.06
C GLU A 51 -8.79 -0.33 12.09
N SER A 52 -7.73 -0.15 11.30
CA SER A 52 -7.65 1.00 10.39
C SER A 52 -8.47 0.80 9.11
N LEU A 53 -8.62 -0.43 8.63
CA LEU A 53 -9.26 -0.68 7.34
C LEU A 53 -10.63 -0.02 7.18
N PRO A 54 -11.56 -0.12 8.15
CA PRO A 54 -12.85 0.56 7.99
C PRO A 54 -12.79 2.07 8.12
N THR A 55 -11.68 2.63 8.60
CA THR A 55 -11.55 4.08 8.79
C THR A 55 -10.85 4.79 7.63
N VAL A 56 -10.14 4.07 6.78
CA VAL A 56 -9.46 4.66 5.63
C VAL A 56 -10.51 4.88 4.54
N PRO A 57 -10.66 6.13 4.05
CA PRO A 57 -11.75 6.47 3.11
C PRO A 57 -11.73 5.67 1.81
N HIS A 58 -10.55 5.39 1.28
CA HIS A 58 -10.44 4.66 0.01
C HIS A 58 -9.48 3.49 0.17
N VAL A 59 -10.04 2.28 0.22
CA VAL A 59 -9.23 1.05 0.16
C VAL A 59 -9.65 0.31 -1.10
N LEU A 60 -8.69 0.17 -2.01
CA LEU A 60 -8.93 -0.38 -3.34
C LEU A 60 -7.97 -1.54 -3.59
N CYS A 61 -8.32 -2.41 -4.51
CA CYS A 61 -7.50 -3.59 -4.77
C CYS A 61 -7.50 -3.97 -6.25
N VAL A 62 -6.55 -4.80 -6.61
CA VAL A 62 -6.55 -5.57 -7.85
C VAL A 62 -6.74 -7.01 -7.43
N ARG A 63 -7.67 -7.70 -8.08
CA ARG A 63 -7.97 -9.11 -7.77
C ARG A 63 -7.31 -10.02 -8.78
N GLU A 64 -6.86 -11.18 -8.30
CA GLU A 64 -6.36 -12.20 -9.21
C GLU A 64 -7.55 -12.88 -9.88
N ARG A 65 -7.29 -13.81 -10.81
CA ARG A 65 -8.33 -14.42 -11.63
C ARG A 65 -9.40 -15.14 -10.81
N GLY A 66 -9.04 -15.70 -9.66
CA GLY A 66 -9.99 -16.39 -8.78
C GLY A 66 -10.83 -15.44 -7.92
N GLY A 67 -10.59 -14.14 -8.02
CA GLY A 67 -11.36 -13.13 -7.30
C GLY A 67 -10.74 -12.67 -5.99
N GLN A 68 -9.63 -13.26 -5.56
CA GLN A 68 -8.97 -12.84 -4.33
C GLN A 68 -8.09 -11.64 -4.55
N VAL A 69 -7.96 -10.82 -3.51
CA VAL A 69 -7.09 -9.63 -3.55
C VAL A 69 -5.64 -10.08 -3.76
N ALA A 70 -5.00 -9.50 -4.78
CA ALA A 70 -3.59 -9.73 -5.08
C ALA A 70 -2.72 -8.57 -4.61
N GLY A 71 -3.31 -7.37 -4.52
CA GLY A 71 -2.64 -6.18 -3.99
C GLY A 71 -3.68 -5.15 -3.63
N PHE A 72 -3.33 -4.22 -2.75
CA PHE A 72 -4.28 -3.20 -2.32
C PHE A 72 -3.56 -1.89 -2.02
N ILE A 73 -4.34 -0.80 -2.06
CA ILE A 73 -3.88 0.53 -1.72
C ILE A 73 -4.90 1.19 -0.82
N GLY A 74 -4.43 1.94 0.17
CA GLY A 74 -5.28 2.76 1.01
C GLY A 74 -4.90 4.23 0.84
N VAL A 75 -5.89 5.08 0.66
CA VAL A 75 -5.68 6.52 0.44
C VAL A 75 -6.59 7.30 1.37
N GLU A 76 -6.01 8.28 2.05
CA GLU A 76 -6.75 9.22 2.87
C GLU A 76 -6.33 10.63 2.45
N ASP A 77 -7.30 11.45 2.06
CA ASP A 77 -7.04 12.77 1.49
C ASP A 77 -6.08 12.65 0.30
N THR A 78 -4.90 13.23 0.38
CA THR A 78 -3.90 13.21 -0.68
C THR A 78 -2.76 12.25 -0.40
N MET A 79 -2.90 11.43 0.65
CA MET A 79 -1.85 10.57 1.15
C MET A 79 -2.11 9.10 0.83
N VAL A 80 -1.13 8.45 0.22
CA VAL A 80 -1.13 6.99 0.11
C VAL A 80 -0.71 6.45 1.47
N GLU A 81 -1.65 5.83 2.17
CA GLU A 81 -1.40 5.30 3.51
C GLU A 81 -0.83 3.88 3.47
N MET A 82 -1.22 3.11 2.46
CA MET A 82 -0.82 1.72 2.32
C MET A 82 -0.72 1.35 0.85
N LEU A 83 0.27 0.54 0.50
CA LEU A 83 0.37 -0.05 -0.83
C LEU A 83 1.17 -1.35 -0.70
N PHE A 84 0.50 -2.47 -0.86
CA PHE A 84 1.12 -3.79 -0.71
C PHE A 84 0.64 -4.73 -1.80
N VAL A 85 1.56 -5.55 -2.31
CA VAL A 85 1.27 -6.56 -3.33
C VAL A 85 1.75 -7.91 -2.81
N HIS A 86 0.91 -8.93 -2.92
CA HIS A 86 1.29 -10.28 -2.51
C HIS A 86 2.51 -10.75 -3.34
N PRO A 87 3.51 -11.37 -2.70
CA PRO A 87 4.73 -11.77 -3.41
C PRO A 87 4.51 -12.64 -4.63
N ALA A 88 3.49 -13.49 -4.60
CA ALA A 88 3.17 -14.36 -5.73
C ALA A 88 2.74 -13.58 -6.98
N TRP A 89 2.35 -12.31 -6.81
CA TRP A 89 1.80 -11.49 -7.88
C TRP A 89 2.69 -10.30 -8.25
N ARG A 90 3.91 -10.29 -7.78
CA ARG A 90 4.87 -9.23 -8.11
C ARG A 90 5.28 -9.30 -9.57
N GLY A 91 5.73 -8.14 -10.08
CA GLY A 91 6.20 -8.04 -11.44
C GLY A 91 5.10 -8.09 -12.48
N LYS A 92 3.85 -7.95 -12.07
CA LYS A 92 2.70 -7.99 -12.99
C LYS A 92 1.99 -6.66 -13.13
N GLY A 93 2.61 -5.59 -12.63
CA GLY A 93 2.07 -4.24 -12.79
C GLY A 93 0.95 -3.86 -11.83
N ILE A 94 0.71 -4.65 -10.78
CA ILE A 94 -0.38 -4.38 -9.84
C ILE A 94 -0.12 -3.11 -9.06
N GLY A 95 1.09 -2.95 -8.50
CA GLY A 95 1.44 -1.74 -7.76
C GLY A 95 1.33 -0.50 -8.63
N ARG A 96 1.79 -0.58 -9.88
CA ARG A 96 1.68 0.53 -10.82
C ARG A 96 0.23 0.90 -11.08
N ARG A 97 -0.63 -0.08 -11.31
CA ARG A 97 -2.05 0.18 -11.56
C ARG A 97 -2.72 0.86 -10.36
N LEU A 98 -2.45 0.37 -9.17
CA LEU A 98 -3.03 0.93 -7.95
C LEU A 98 -2.55 2.35 -7.72
N LEU A 99 -1.25 2.58 -7.81
CA LEU A 99 -0.69 3.91 -7.58
C LEU A 99 -1.14 4.90 -8.65
N SER A 100 -1.17 4.47 -9.92
CA SER A 100 -1.65 5.32 -11.01
C SER A 100 -3.10 5.73 -10.80
N TYR A 101 -3.94 4.81 -10.37
CA TYR A 101 -5.34 5.12 -10.06
C TYR A 101 -5.43 6.14 -8.93
N ALA A 102 -4.66 5.94 -7.86
CA ALA A 102 -4.67 6.84 -6.72
C ALA A 102 -4.25 8.26 -7.12
N VAL A 103 -3.21 8.38 -7.94
CA VAL A 103 -2.72 9.69 -8.40
C VAL A 103 -3.74 10.34 -9.35
N ALA A 104 -4.17 9.60 -10.39
CA ALA A 104 -4.99 10.18 -11.45
C ALA A 104 -6.43 10.42 -11.04
N THR A 105 -6.99 9.55 -10.20
CA THR A 105 -8.43 9.58 -9.87
C THR A 105 -8.68 10.13 -8.47
N LEU A 106 -7.84 9.79 -7.50
CA LEU A 106 -8.06 10.22 -6.11
C LEU A 106 -7.23 11.44 -5.73
N GLY A 107 -6.32 11.89 -6.59
CA GLY A 107 -5.52 13.07 -6.32
C GLY A 107 -4.41 12.87 -5.29
N ALA A 108 -3.99 11.63 -5.06
CA ALA A 108 -2.92 11.34 -4.13
C ALA A 108 -1.59 11.84 -4.67
N TYR A 109 -0.78 12.47 -3.82
CA TYR A 109 0.54 12.97 -4.23
C TYR A 109 1.60 12.84 -3.15
N LYS A 110 1.27 12.26 -2.00
CA LYS A 110 2.21 12.09 -0.88
C LYS A 110 2.20 10.64 -0.40
N LEU A 111 3.33 10.20 0.10
CA LEU A 111 3.43 8.90 0.78
C LEU A 111 4.66 8.86 1.68
N ASP A 112 4.66 7.88 2.58
CA ASP A 112 5.82 7.58 3.40
C ASP A 112 6.30 6.18 3.05
N VAL A 113 7.60 5.98 3.05
CA VAL A 113 8.19 4.67 2.77
C VAL A 113 9.34 4.41 3.73
N ASN A 114 9.48 3.17 4.16
CA ASN A 114 10.60 2.77 5.01
C ASN A 114 11.91 2.98 4.28
N GLU A 115 12.84 3.70 4.92
CA GLU A 115 14.17 3.95 4.36
C GLU A 115 14.92 2.64 4.09
N GLN A 116 14.61 1.62 4.85
CA GLN A 116 15.27 0.31 4.74
C GLN A 116 14.65 -0.59 3.68
N ASN A 117 13.78 -0.03 2.84
CA ASN A 117 13.13 -0.77 1.75
C ASN A 117 13.52 -0.14 0.40
N PRO A 118 14.73 -0.44 -0.12
CA PRO A 118 15.20 0.18 -1.36
C PRO A 118 14.37 -0.18 -2.58
N GLN A 119 13.74 -1.35 -2.59
CA GLN A 119 12.88 -1.77 -3.68
C GLN A 119 11.67 -0.84 -3.82
N ALA A 120 11.02 -0.54 -2.71
CA ALA A 120 9.87 0.36 -2.71
C ALA A 120 10.28 1.78 -3.07
N ILE A 121 11.40 2.25 -2.53
CA ILE A 121 11.92 3.58 -2.85
C ILE A 121 12.14 3.70 -4.36
N GLY A 122 12.81 2.70 -4.95
CA GLY A 122 13.05 2.68 -6.39
C GLY A 122 11.77 2.69 -7.20
N PHE A 123 10.77 1.94 -6.76
CA PHE A 123 9.46 1.91 -7.41
C PHE A 123 8.83 3.31 -7.41
N TYR A 124 8.80 3.97 -6.24
CA TYR A 124 8.18 5.30 -6.16
C TYR A 124 8.95 6.34 -6.98
N LEU A 125 10.28 6.26 -6.99
CA LEU A 125 11.09 7.16 -7.83
C LEU A 125 10.73 6.97 -9.31
N ARG A 126 10.59 5.73 -9.76
CA ARG A 126 10.19 5.45 -11.15
C ARG A 126 8.77 5.93 -11.47
N MET A 127 7.92 5.98 -10.45
CA MET A 127 6.55 6.48 -10.62
C MET A 127 6.45 8.00 -10.56
N GLY A 128 7.57 8.68 -10.41
CA GLY A 128 7.61 10.14 -10.46
C GLY A 128 7.59 10.82 -9.09
N PHE A 129 7.79 10.08 -8.03
CA PHE A 129 7.88 10.66 -6.68
C PHE A 129 9.32 11.04 -6.38
N GLU A 130 9.49 11.98 -5.46
CA GLU A 130 10.81 12.41 -4.98
C GLU A 130 10.79 12.49 -3.46
N VAL A 131 11.97 12.40 -2.84
CA VAL A 131 12.09 12.52 -1.39
C VAL A 131 11.95 13.98 -0.99
N ALA A 132 11.03 14.27 -0.08
CA ALA A 132 10.76 15.62 0.42
C ALA A 132 11.18 15.78 1.89
N GLY A 133 11.36 14.68 2.62
CA GLY A 133 11.73 14.74 4.03
C GLY A 133 12.02 13.37 4.59
N ARG A 134 12.33 13.35 5.89
CA ARG A 134 12.69 12.10 6.59
C ARG A 134 12.33 12.20 8.06
N SER A 135 11.84 11.10 8.61
CA SER A 135 11.63 10.94 10.06
C SER A 135 12.47 9.76 10.55
N GLU A 136 13.03 9.88 11.74
CA GLU A 136 13.89 8.82 12.29
C GLU A 136 13.10 7.63 12.84
N VAL A 137 11.80 7.82 13.08
CA VAL A 137 10.93 6.75 13.56
C VAL A 137 9.71 6.65 12.65
N ASP A 138 9.02 5.52 12.71
CA ASP A 138 7.80 5.32 11.94
C ASP A 138 6.58 5.95 12.67
N SER A 139 5.39 5.80 12.09
CA SER A 139 4.17 6.43 12.60
C SER A 139 3.76 5.95 13.99
N ILE A 140 4.29 4.83 14.46
CA ILE A 140 4.01 4.32 15.82
C ILE A 140 5.21 4.43 16.74
N GLY A 141 6.23 5.20 16.32
CA GLY A 141 7.40 5.48 17.16
C GLY A 141 8.47 4.40 17.19
N LYS A 142 8.40 3.41 16.29
CA LYS A 142 9.43 2.38 16.17
C LYS A 142 10.66 2.95 15.45
N PRO A 143 11.87 2.41 15.72
CA PRO A 143 13.11 2.92 15.11
C PRO A 143 13.29 2.45 13.66
N TYR A 144 12.28 2.66 12.85
CA TYR A 144 12.29 2.37 11.42
C TYR A 144 12.10 3.68 10.65
N PRO A 145 13.21 4.30 10.20
CA PRO A 145 13.11 5.61 9.55
C PRO A 145 12.21 5.60 8.33
N LEU A 146 11.50 6.71 8.15
CA LEU A 146 10.61 6.92 7.01
C LEU A 146 11.16 8.02 6.12
N LEU A 147 11.09 7.81 4.81
CA LEU A 147 11.27 8.86 3.84
C LEU A 147 9.88 9.38 3.47
N HIS A 148 9.73 10.71 3.51
CA HIS A 148 8.50 11.36 3.08
C HIS A 148 8.66 11.71 1.62
N MET A 149 7.80 11.17 0.76
CA MET A 149 7.90 11.39 -0.68
C MET A 149 6.67 12.11 -1.20
N ARG A 150 6.87 12.85 -2.28
CA ARG A 150 5.76 13.52 -2.95
C ARG A 150 5.96 13.43 -4.46
N LEU A 151 4.85 13.51 -5.18
CA LEU A 151 4.87 13.51 -6.64
C LEU A 151 5.55 14.78 -7.13
N ARG A 152 6.47 14.64 -8.09
CA ARG A 152 7.16 15.80 -8.64
C ARG A 152 6.21 16.63 -9.51
N HIS A 153 6.41 17.93 -9.47
CA HIS A 153 5.74 18.86 -10.37
C HIS A 153 6.64 19.06 -11.59
N ASP A 154 6.09 18.85 -12.76
CA ASP A 154 6.81 19.10 -14.00
C ASP A 154 6.34 20.38 -14.68
#